data_2b3255a93db70efc524877a4b8ba40de
#
_entry.id   2b3255a93db70efc524877a4b8ba40de
#
_cell.length_a   1.000
_cell.length_b   1.000
_cell.length_c   1.000
_cell.angle_alpha   90.00
_cell.angle_beta   90.00
_cell.angle_gamma   90.00
#
_symmetry.space_group_name_H-M   'P 1'
#
loop_
_entity.id
_entity.type
_entity.pdbx_description
1 polymer ?
#
loop_
_entity_poly.entity_id
_entity_poly.type
_entity_poly.pdbx_seq_one_letter_code
_entity_poly.pdbx_strand_id
1 'polypeptide(L)'
;MEVVMTQSGNFKFHTPIFRVNNRQENIDFYQNTLGFKLLTEENALAVFTDWADRNSLFVIEESPAYRCRAVEGPKKINKVVIKVSDPLEIEYLLARDDNQAKAIFQGENGYAFETISPENDLILVHAEDDLSTLKTVEYADVEEKKDFKGVSDFTVQSLTLNVVDMAQAAFFYDNLFGEELPLSIHFEKAEGPDLQVSSDQTWDLEVLEFKVAEDYDLAALHEKLDKEQFSSYLDPKGSLLALTDMSNIEVWLTK
;
A
#
# COMPACT_ATOMS: atom_id res chain seq x y z
N MET A 1 -1.14 24.22 -26.09
CA MET A 1 -0.36 24.04 -24.85
C MET A 1 -0.18 22.54 -24.71
N GLU A 2 0.95 22.05 -25.22
CA GLU A 2 1.28 20.63 -25.20
C GLU A 2 1.51 20.20 -23.75
N VAL A 3 0.72 19.24 -23.31
CA VAL A 3 1.01 18.52 -22.06
C VAL A 3 2.22 17.64 -22.36
N VAL A 4 3.38 18.04 -21.90
CA VAL A 4 4.58 17.19 -21.89
C VAL A 4 4.26 16.04 -20.92
N MET A 5 3.88 14.90 -21.45
CA MET A 5 3.93 13.66 -20.69
C MET A 5 5.40 13.41 -20.35
N THR A 6 5.77 13.61 -19.11
CA THR A 6 7.03 13.12 -18.57
C THR A 6 7.07 11.62 -18.83
N GLN A 7 8.13 11.14 -19.47
CA GLN A 7 8.37 9.70 -19.68
C GLN A 7 8.18 9.00 -18.34
N SER A 8 7.18 8.13 -18.25
CA SER A 8 7.04 7.20 -17.13
C SER A 8 8.32 6.38 -17.08
N GLY A 9 8.96 6.33 -15.92
CA GLY A 9 10.07 5.40 -15.68
C GLY A 9 9.66 3.97 -16.03
N ASN A 10 10.64 3.07 -16.09
CA ASN A 10 10.40 1.66 -16.45
C ASN A 10 9.47 0.93 -15.47
N PHE A 11 9.28 1.49 -14.28
CA PHE A 11 8.51 0.89 -13.20
C PHE A 11 7.31 1.77 -12.84
N LYS A 12 6.17 1.12 -12.53
CA LYS A 12 4.98 1.75 -11.97
C LYS A 12 4.52 0.94 -10.77
N PHE A 13 4.36 1.58 -9.61
CA PHE A 13 3.74 0.92 -8.47
C PHE A 13 2.31 0.50 -8.84
N HIS A 14 1.97 -0.75 -8.58
CA HIS A 14 0.68 -1.31 -8.95
C HIS A 14 -0.22 -1.45 -7.72
N THR A 15 0.20 -2.22 -6.73
CA THR A 15 -0.59 -2.45 -5.52
C THR A 15 0.26 -3.01 -4.38
N PRO A 16 -0.07 -2.71 -3.11
CA PRO A 16 0.34 -3.52 -1.99
C PRO A 16 -0.62 -4.69 -1.84
N ILE A 17 -0.16 -5.83 -1.36
CA ILE A 17 -0.98 -6.99 -0.98
C ILE A 17 -0.78 -7.24 0.52
N PHE A 18 -1.87 -7.18 1.27
CA PHE A 18 -1.88 -7.42 2.71
C PHE A 18 -2.50 -8.78 3.02
N ARG A 19 -1.82 -9.55 3.85
CA ARG A 19 -2.39 -10.77 4.41
C ARG A 19 -3.28 -10.45 5.59
N VAL A 20 -4.51 -10.99 5.59
CA VAL A 20 -5.54 -10.70 6.59
C VAL A 20 -6.15 -11.98 7.16
N ASN A 21 -6.67 -11.92 8.39
CA ASN A 21 -7.34 -13.04 9.04
C ASN A 21 -8.75 -13.27 8.50
N ASN A 22 -9.54 -12.20 8.46
CA ASN A 22 -10.95 -12.24 8.10
C ASN A 22 -11.21 -11.30 6.92
N ARG A 23 -11.40 -11.87 5.74
CA ARG A 23 -11.61 -11.09 4.51
C ARG A 23 -12.83 -10.19 4.59
N GLN A 24 -13.96 -10.67 5.13
CA GLN A 24 -15.20 -9.89 5.17
C GLN A 24 -15.07 -8.68 6.09
N GLU A 25 -14.48 -8.83 7.26
CA GLU A 25 -14.25 -7.71 8.19
C GLU A 25 -13.34 -6.64 7.57
N ASN A 26 -12.31 -7.07 6.85
CA ASN A 26 -11.45 -6.17 6.10
C ASN A 26 -12.18 -5.53 4.91
N ILE A 27 -13.01 -6.27 4.16
CA ILE A 27 -13.84 -5.68 3.08
C ILE A 27 -14.71 -4.56 3.63
N ASP A 28 -15.41 -4.82 4.74
CA ASP A 28 -16.29 -3.82 5.37
C ASP A 28 -15.49 -2.57 5.79
N PHE A 29 -14.30 -2.75 6.37
CA PHE A 29 -13.41 -1.66 6.73
C PHE A 29 -12.94 -0.84 5.52
N TYR A 30 -12.41 -1.48 4.47
CA TYR A 30 -11.89 -0.78 3.29
C TYR A 30 -13.00 -0.06 2.50
N GLN A 31 -14.21 -0.62 2.46
CA GLN A 31 -15.35 0.03 1.81
C GLN A 31 -15.94 1.17 2.66
N ASN A 32 -16.16 0.96 3.94
CA ASN A 32 -16.90 1.91 4.77
C ASN A 32 -16.00 3.03 5.30
N THR A 33 -14.80 2.70 5.76
CA THR A 33 -13.87 3.69 6.32
C THR A 33 -13.03 4.39 5.26
N LEU A 34 -12.47 3.66 4.29
CA LEU A 34 -11.62 4.24 3.26
C LEU A 34 -12.36 4.60 1.97
N GLY A 35 -13.60 4.13 1.80
CA GLY A 35 -14.42 4.44 0.64
C GLY A 35 -13.99 3.73 -0.65
N PHE A 36 -13.23 2.65 -0.55
CA PHE A 36 -12.80 1.89 -1.73
C PHE A 36 -13.96 1.10 -2.34
N LYS A 37 -13.90 0.89 -3.64
CA LYS A 37 -14.84 0.04 -4.37
C LYS A 37 -14.31 -1.38 -4.42
N LEU A 38 -15.04 -2.34 -3.89
CA LEU A 38 -14.72 -3.75 -4.10
C LEU A 38 -14.89 -4.08 -5.59
N LEU A 39 -13.81 -4.43 -6.26
CA LEU A 39 -13.79 -4.75 -7.67
C LEU A 39 -14.13 -6.22 -7.90
N THR A 40 -13.46 -7.12 -7.17
CA THR A 40 -13.68 -8.57 -7.29
C THR A 40 -13.24 -9.29 -6.02
N GLU A 41 -13.86 -10.43 -5.81
CA GLU A 41 -13.43 -11.45 -4.85
C GLU A 41 -13.13 -12.73 -5.63
N GLU A 42 -11.93 -13.26 -5.50
CA GLU A 42 -11.54 -14.49 -6.13
C GLU A 42 -10.66 -15.32 -5.21
N ASN A 43 -11.10 -16.54 -4.90
CA ASN A 43 -10.43 -17.43 -3.94
C ASN A 43 -10.24 -16.75 -2.56
N ALA A 44 -8.98 -16.52 -2.15
CA ALA A 44 -8.63 -15.83 -0.92
C ALA A 44 -8.51 -14.31 -1.08
N LEU A 45 -8.51 -13.81 -2.31
CA LEU A 45 -8.25 -12.40 -2.62
C LEU A 45 -9.54 -11.56 -2.59
N ALA A 46 -9.42 -10.33 -2.11
CA ALA A 46 -10.34 -9.25 -2.42
C ALA A 46 -9.53 -8.07 -3.00
N VAL A 47 -9.96 -7.61 -4.15
CA VAL A 47 -9.31 -6.53 -4.90
C VAL A 47 -10.20 -5.30 -4.83
N PHE A 48 -9.62 -4.19 -4.39
CA PHE A 48 -10.30 -2.90 -4.33
C PHE A 48 -9.76 -1.95 -5.40
N THR A 49 -10.62 -1.05 -5.84
CA THR A 49 -10.29 0.02 -6.78
C THR A 49 -10.99 1.33 -6.38
N ASP A 50 -10.78 2.37 -7.17
CA ASP A 50 -11.50 3.64 -7.07
C ASP A 50 -12.87 3.60 -7.79
N TRP A 51 -13.73 4.59 -7.52
CA TRP A 51 -15.07 4.67 -8.10
C TRP A 51 -15.12 5.34 -9.48
N ALA A 52 -14.05 5.97 -9.94
CA ALA A 52 -13.96 6.56 -11.29
C ALA A 52 -13.24 5.68 -12.30
N ASP A 53 -12.92 4.42 -11.92
CA ASP A 53 -12.24 3.42 -12.75
C ASP A 53 -10.88 3.93 -13.30
N ARG A 54 -10.10 4.62 -12.43
CA ARG A 54 -8.75 5.14 -12.75
C ARG A 54 -7.63 4.12 -12.55
N ASN A 55 -8.00 2.88 -12.17
CA ASN A 55 -7.12 1.74 -11.96
C ASN A 55 -6.18 1.86 -10.74
N SER A 56 -6.57 2.62 -9.73
CA SER A 56 -5.96 2.49 -8.41
C SER A 56 -6.32 1.13 -7.84
N LEU A 57 -5.35 0.41 -7.29
CA LEU A 57 -5.60 -0.93 -6.74
C LEU A 57 -5.08 -1.03 -5.31
N PHE A 58 -5.81 -1.81 -4.51
CA PHE A 58 -5.41 -2.26 -3.19
C PHE A 58 -5.91 -3.70 -3.00
N VAL A 59 -5.07 -4.60 -2.52
CA VAL A 59 -5.39 -6.03 -2.47
C VAL A 59 -5.20 -6.56 -1.07
N ILE A 60 -6.12 -7.41 -0.64
CA ILE A 60 -5.97 -8.24 0.56
C ILE A 60 -6.08 -9.72 0.21
N GLU A 61 -5.34 -10.56 0.93
CA GLU A 61 -5.39 -12.01 0.83
C GLU A 61 -5.75 -12.63 2.18
N GLU A 62 -6.86 -13.38 2.22
CA GLU A 62 -7.28 -14.07 3.44
C GLU A 62 -6.38 -15.28 3.73
N SER A 63 -5.87 -15.32 4.94
CA SER A 63 -5.16 -16.47 5.47
C SER A 63 -5.64 -16.73 6.90
N PRO A 64 -6.51 -17.75 7.09
CA PRO A 64 -7.17 -17.94 8.37
C PRO A 64 -6.20 -18.42 9.48
N ALA A 65 -6.64 -18.28 10.73
CA ALA A 65 -5.83 -18.49 11.95
C ALA A 65 -5.16 -19.87 12.09
N TYR A 66 -5.56 -20.86 11.30
CA TYR A 66 -4.84 -22.16 11.28
C TYR A 66 -3.62 -22.17 10.35
N ARG A 67 -3.41 -21.11 9.55
CA ARG A 67 -2.26 -20.94 8.65
C ARG A 67 -1.37 -19.79 9.08
N CYS A 68 -1.97 -18.66 9.47
CA CYS A 68 -1.29 -17.44 9.85
C CYS A 68 -1.70 -17.02 11.25
N ARG A 69 -0.97 -16.09 11.82
CA ARG A 69 -1.24 -15.49 13.13
C ARG A 69 -1.03 -13.98 13.14
N ALA A 70 -1.51 -13.34 14.19
CA ALA A 70 -1.15 -11.94 14.45
C ALA A 70 0.36 -11.79 14.64
N VAL A 71 0.87 -10.63 14.25
CA VAL A 71 2.29 -10.26 14.44
C VAL A 71 2.58 -10.11 15.94
N GLU A 72 3.71 -10.63 16.40
CA GLU A 72 4.27 -10.37 17.72
C GLU A 72 5.29 -9.21 17.64
N GLY A 73 4.99 -8.11 18.34
CA GLY A 73 5.80 -6.89 18.28
C GLY A 73 5.41 -5.97 17.11
N PRO A 74 6.35 -5.16 16.61
CA PRO A 74 6.07 -4.28 15.49
C PRO A 74 5.84 -5.07 14.20
N LYS A 75 4.86 -4.64 13.40
CA LYS A 75 4.60 -5.16 12.05
C LYS A 75 5.70 -4.70 11.09
N LYS A 76 5.87 -5.38 9.95
CA LYS A 76 6.72 -4.92 8.84
C LYS A 76 6.21 -3.59 8.29
N ILE A 77 4.90 -3.48 8.11
CA ILE A 77 4.28 -2.18 7.80
C ILE A 77 4.12 -1.35 9.07
N ASN A 78 4.71 -0.15 9.09
CA ASN A 78 4.49 0.85 10.14
C ASN A 78 3.30 1.75 9.79
N LYS A 79 3.28 2.27 8.55
CA LYS A 79 2.25 3.20 8.10
C LYS A 79 2.04 3.15 6.59
N VAL A 80 0.78 3.22 6.19
CA VAL A 80 0.34 3.43 4.81
C VAL A 80 -0.19 4.85 4.67
N VAL A 81 0.27 5.60 3.67
CA VAL A 81 -0.25 6.93 3.36
C VAL A 81 -0.99 6.88 2.04
N ILE A 82 -2.26 7.22 2.08
CA ILE A 82 -3.16 7.22 0.94
C ILE A 82 -3.54 8.66 0.61
N LYS A 83 -3.23 9.09 -0.60
CA LYS A 83 -3.65 10.40 -1.12
C LYS A 83 -4.92 10.22 -1.95
N VAL A 84 -5.95 11.02 -1.63
CA VAL A 84 -7.22 11.13 -2.37
C VAL A 84 -7.17 12.40 -3.22
N SER A 85 -7.68 12.35 -4.44
CA SER A 85 -7.61 13.49 -5.36
C SER A 85 -8.62 14.59 -5.06
N ASP A 86 -9.79 14.25 -4.52
CA ASP A 86 -10.82 15.22 -4.12
C ASP A 86 -10.92 15.31 -2.59
N PRO A 87 -10.49 16.43 -1.96
CA PRO A 87 -10.53 16.57 -0.50
C PRO A 87 -11.96 16.50 0.08
N LEU A 88 -12.99 16.87 -0.67
CA LEU A 88 -14.38 16.76 -0.21
C LEU A 88 -14.82 15.31 0.02
N GLU A 89 -14.22 14.35 -0.67
CA GLU A 89 -14.52 12.94 -0.47
C GLU A 89 -14.06 12.46 0.92
N ILE A 90 -13.01 13.06 1.47
CA ILE A 90 -12.58 12.80 2.86
C ILE A 90 -13.62 13.31 3.87
N GLU A 91 -14.19 14.47 3.62
CA GLU A 91 -15.27 15.02 4.45
C GLU A 91 -16.49 14.09 4.43
N TYR A 92 -16.87 13.58 3.26
CA TYR A 92 -17.98 12.63 3.13
C TYR A 92 -17.69 11.29 3.78
N LEU A 93 -16.44 10.82 3.80
CA LEU A 93 -16.04 9.65 4.56
C LEU A 93 -16.18 9.88 6.06
N LEU A 94 -15.68 11.03 6.56
CA LEU A 94 -15.77 11.40 7.98
C LEU A 94 -17.21 11.59 8.47
N ALA A 95 -18.12 11.97 7.57
CA ALA A 95 -19.56 12.14 7.88
C ALA A 95 -20.32 10.81 7.99
N ARG A 96 -19.74 9.67 7.61
CA ARG A 96 -20.40 8.37 7.75
C ARG A 96 -20.45 7.92 9.20
N ASP A 97 -21.58 7.40 9.66
CA ASP A 97 -21.77 6.89 11.02
C ASP A 97 -20.85 5.70 11.36
N ASP A 98 -20.43 4.94 10.37
CA ASP A 98 -19.57 3.76 10.50
C ASP A 98 -18.09 4.01 10.19
N ASN A 99 -17.71 5.28 9.98
CA ASN A 99 -16.30 5.65 9.81
C ASN A 99 -15.50 5.38 11.10
N GLN A 100 -14.32 4.77 10.94
CA GLN A 100 -13.46 4.35 12.06
C GLN A 100 -12.22 5.24 12.23
N ALA A 101 -12.33 6.54 11.92
CA ALA A 101 -11.25 7.48 12.17
C ALA A 101 -10.82 7.47 13.66
N LYS A 102 -9.52 7.41 13.91
CA LYS A 102 -8.90 7.44 15.24
C LYS A 102 -8.34 8.81 15.59
N ALA A 103 -7.85 9.53 14.59
CA ALA A 103 -7.41 10.91 14.71
C ALA A 103 -7.82 11.68 13.47
N ILE A 104 -8.21 12.94 13.65
CA ILE A 104 -8.63 13.83 12.57
C ILE A 104 -7.65 15.00 12.53
N PHE A 105 -7.30 15.39 11.30
CA PHE A 105 -6.42 16.53 11.06
C PHE A 105 -7.09 17.47 10.07
N GLN A 106 -6.63 18.72 10.09
CA GLN A 106 -6.96 19.73 9.10
C GLN A 106 -5.68 20.33 8.54
N GLY A 107 -5.58 20.41 7.24
CA GLY A 107 -4.46 20.99 6.49
C GLY A 107 -4.92 22.12 5.58
N GLU A 108 -4.11 22.43 4.56
CA GLU A 108 -4.42 23.48 3.58
C GLU A 108 -5.50 23.05 2.57
N ASN A 109 -5.54 21.75 2.23
CA ASN A 109 -6.48 21.18 1.27
C ASN A 109 -7.69 20.48 1.95
N GLY A 110 -7.93 20.71 3.24
CA GLY A 110 -9.09 20.19 3.93
C GLY A 110 -8.76 19.21 5.06
N TYR A 111 -9.67 18.26 5.30
CA TYR A 111 -9.48 17.28 6.37
C TYR A 111 -8.61 16.10 5.91
N ALA A 112 -8.00 15.47 6.90
CA ALA A 112 -7.35 14.18 6.79
C ALA A 112 -7.68 13.35 8.03
N PHE A 113 -7.51 12.03 7.98
CA PHE A 113 -7.68 11.20 9.16
C PHE A 113 -6.73 10.00 9.18
N GLU A 114 -6.37 9.59 10.38
CA GLU A 114 -5.75 8.30 10.63
C GLU A 114 -6.79 7.28 11.09
N THR A 115 -6.62 6.06 10.63
CA THR A 115 -7.43 4.90 11.03
C THR A 115 -6.55 3.67 11.19
N ILE A 116 -7.09 2.64 11.82
CA ILE A 116 -6.39 1.37 12.05
C ILE A 116 -7.25 0.26 11.47
N SER A 117 -6.65 -0.56 10.57
CA SER A 117 -7.31 -1.71 9.96
C SER A 117 -7.65 -2.80 11.00
N PRO A 118 -8.52 -3.77 10.68
CA PRO A 118 -8.76 -4.92 11.55
C PRO A 118 -7.48 -5.70 11.92
N GLU A 119 -6.47 -5.67 11.06
CA GLU A 119 -5.17 -6.30 11.29
C GLU A 119 -4.13 -5.36 11.94
N ASN A 120 -4.57 -4.22 12.48
CA ASN A 120 -3.74 -3.20 13.14
C ASN A 120 -2.75 -2.46 12.19
N ASP A 121 -3.10 -2.27 10.93
CA ASP A 121 -2.33 -1.42 10.01
C ASP A 121 -2.72 0.05 10.20
N LEU A 122 -1.75 0.90 10.47
CA LEU A 122 -1.98 2.35 10.55
C LEU A 122 -2.07 2.94 9.14
N ILE A 123 -3.16 3.64 8.86
CA ILE A 123 -3.44 4.24 7.55
C ILE A 123 -3.77 5.71 7.75
N LEU A 124 -3.06 6.59 7.02
CA LEU A 124 -3.39 8.01 6.89
C LEU A 124 -4.05 8.25 5.54
N VAL A 125 -5.22 8.90 5.55
CA VAL A 125 -5.93 9.35 4.35
C VAL A 125 -5.92 10.87 4.31
N HIS A 126 -5.46 11.45 3.20
CA HIS A 126 -5.32 12.91 3.04
C HIS A 126 -5.47 13.35 1.58
N ALA A 127 -5.56 14.68 1.36
CA ALA A 127 -5.53 15.32 0.04
C ALA A 127 -4.40 16.38 -0.08
N GLU A 128 -3.53 16.47 0.92
CA GLU A 128 -2.48 17.49 1.00
C GLU A 128 -1.36 17.28 -0.03
N ASP A 129 -0.79 18.39 -0.49
CA ASP A 129 0.48 18.37 -1.24
C ASP A 129 1.68 18.34 -0.29
N ASP A 130 1.53 18.94 0.89
CA ASP A 130 2.52 18.93 1.97
C ASP A 130 1.89 18.44 3.27
N LEU A 131 2.26 17.24 3.71
CA LEU A 131 1.76 16.65 4.95
C LEU A 131 2.13 17.44 6.21
N SER A 132 3.15 18.31 6.16
CA SER A 132 3.54 19.14 7.30
C SER A 132 2.49 20.19 7.65
N THR A 133 1.53 20.45 6.78
CA THR A 133 0.41 21.37 7.01
C THR A 133 -0.64 20.80 7.95
N LEU A 134 -0.70 19.47 8.10
CA LEU A 134 -1.68 18.77 8.91
C LEU A 134 -1.55 19.11 10.41
N LYS A 135 -2.66 19.54 10.99
CA LYS A 135 -2.79 19.83 12.42
C LYS A 135 -3.95 19.02 12.98
N THR A 136 -3.74 18.38 14.12
CA THR A 136 -4.78 17.62 14.83
C THR A 136 -5.94 18.53 15.21
N VAL A 137 -7.16 18.05 14.97
CA VAL A 137 -8.40 18.68 15.41
C VAL A 137 -9.24 17.70 16.23
N GLU A 138 -10.12 18.21 17.08
CA GLU A 138 -10.94 17.34 17.95
C GLU A 138 -12.10 16.68 17.20
N TYR A 139 -12.64 17.36 16.20
CA TYR A 139 -13.75 16.88 15.36
C TYR A 139 -13.69 17.52 13.98
N ALA A 140 -14.37 16.91 13.02
CA ALA A 140 -14.63 17.48 11.71
C ALA A 140 -16.05 18.03 11.67
N ASP A 141 -16.19 19.29 11.21
CA ASP A 141 -17.51 19.89 10.93
C ASP A 141 -17.86 19.59 9.47
N VAL A 142 -18.54 18.45 9.26
CA VAL A 142 -18.78 17.89 7.93
C VAL A 142 -20.25 17.51 7.77
N GLU A 143 -20.71 17.55 6.52
CA GLU A 143 -22.09 17.20 6.16
C GLU A 143 -22.12 15.88 5.37
N GLU A 144 -23.12 15.03 5.67
CA GLU A 144 -23.36 13.81 4.93
C GLU A 144 -23.79 14.09 3.49
N LYS A 145 -23.21 13.34 2.55
CA LYS A 145 -23.64 13.34 1.15
C LYS A 145 -24.36 12.03 0.81
N LYS A 146 -25.68 12.07 0.68
CA LYS A 146 -26.57 10.90 0.54
C LYS A 146 -26.21 9.92 -0.60
N ASP A 147 -25.65 10.41 -1.71
CA ASP A 147 -25.33 9.58 -2.88
C ASP A 147 -23.82 9.28 -3.00
N PHE A 148 -23.05 9.58 -1.95
CA PHE A 148 -21.63 9.32 -1.95
C PHE A 148 -21.33 7.84 -1.79
N LYS A 149 -20.70 7.26 -2.80
CA LYS A 149 -20.35 5.82 -2.83
C LYS A 149 -18.98 5.55 -2.22
N GLY A 150 -18.02 6.43 -2.44
CA GLY A 150 -16.64 6.30 -1.99
C GLY A 150 -15.71 7.16 -2.84
N VAL A 151 -14.41 6.99 -2.64
CA VAL A 151 -13.37 7.83 -3.28
C VAL A 151 -13.29 7.57 -4.78
N SER A 152 -13.29 8.67 -5.54
CA SER A 152 -13.25 8.62 -7.01
C SER A 152 -11.86 8.33 -7.57
N ASP A 153 -10.82 8.62 -6.78
CA ASP A 153 -9.43 8.37 -7.13
C ASP A 153 -8.56 8.36 -5.88
N PHE A 154 -7.65 7.41 -5.78
CA PHE A 154 -6.67 7.37 -4.69
C PHE A 154 -5.34 6.82 -5.17
N THR A 155 -4.28 7.15 -4.47
CA THR A 155 -2.96 6.56 -4.66
C THR A 155 -2.35 6.18 -3.32
N VAL A 156 -1.66 5.05 -3.25
CA VAL A 156 -0.72 4.79 -2.16
C VAL A 156 0.49 5.69 -2.40
N GLN A 157 0.57 6.79 -1.65
CA GLN A 157 1.59 7.81 -1.83
C GLN A 157 2.92 7.39 -1.22
N SER A 158 2.87 6.80 -0.03
CA SER A 158 4.06 6.30 0.63
C SER A 158 3.77 5.15 1.58
N LEU A 159 4.80 4.36 1.85
CA LEU A 159 4.83 3.34 2.88
C LEU A 159 5.99 3.62 3.84
N THR A 160 5.75 3.43 5.13
CA THR A 160 6.82 3.35 6.12
C THR A 160 6.97 1.90 6.55
N LEU A 161 8.16 1.34 6.42
CA LEU A 161 8.47 -0.03 6.78
C LEU A 161 9.35 -0.08 8.03
N ASN A 162 8.96 -0.91 8.99
CA ASN A 162 9.80 -1.25 10.13
C ASN A 162 10.84 -2.29 9.68
N VAL A 163 12.11 -1.97 9.88
CA VAL A 163 13.22 -2.81 9.44
C VAL A 163 14.27 -2.96 10.54
N VAL A 164 14.95 -4.09 10.56
CA VAL A 164 16.04 -4.34 11.52
C VAL A 164 17.28 -3.49 11.16
N ASP A 165 17.55 -3.33 9.87
CA ASP A 165 18.68 -2.57 9.34
C ASP A 165 18.23 -1.67 8.18
N MET A 166 18.17 -0.37 8.44
CA MET A 166 17.73 0.63 7.45
C MET A 166 18.69 0.73 6.27
N ALA A 167 20.00 0.54 6.48
CA ALA A 167 20.98 0.67 5.40
C ALA A 167 20.89 -0.51 4.43
N GLN A 168 20.66 -1.72 4.94
CA GLN A 168 20.42 -2.90 4.10
C GLN A 168 19.10 -2.81 3.35
N ALA A 169 18.03 -2.33 3.99
CA ALA A 169 16.76 -2.14 3.34
C ALA A 169 16.88 -1.10 2.19
N ALA A 170 17.45 0.07 2.46
CA ALA A 170 17.67 1.09 1.42
C ALA A 170 18.52 0.53 0.26
N PHE A 171 19.60 -0.17 0.56
CA PHE A 171 20.47 -0.78 -0.45
C PHE A 171 19.71 -1.76 -1.37
N PHE A 172 18.78 -2.55 -0.82
CA PHE A 172 17.97 -3.46 -1.62
C PHE A 172 17.11 -2.71 -2.65
N TYR A 173 16.34 -1.70 -2.21
CA TYR A 173 15.46 -0.94 -3.09
C TYR A 173 16.24 -0.07 -4.08
N ASP A 174 17.36 0.51 -3.67
CA ASP A 174 18.26 1.27 -4.55
C ASP A 174 18.87 0.40 -5.65
N ASN A 175 19.25 -0.84 -5.34
CA ASN A 175 19.77 -1.78 -6.35
C ASN A 175 18.72 -2.22 -7.33
N LEU A 176 17.48 -2.41 -6.87
CA LEU A 176 16.39 -2.89 -7.71
C LEU A 176 15.88 -1.80 -8.64
N PHE A 177 15.63 -0.60 -8.11
CA PHE A 177 14.94 0.47 -8.83
C PHE A 177 15.85 1.65 -9.19
N GLY A 178 16.97 1.86 -8.50
CA GLY A 178 17.78 3.06 -8.62
C GLY A 178 16.97 4.31 -8.28
N GLU A 179 17.06 5.32 -9.13
CA GLU A 179 16.30 6.57 -9.00
C GLU A 179 14.86 6.45 -9.54
N GLU A 180 14.46 5.27 -10.05
CA GLU A 180 13.16 5.05 -10.69
C GLU A 180 12.10 4.43 -9.75
N LEU A 181 12.35 4.37 -8.43
CA LEU A 181 11.36 3.83 -7.48
C LEU A 181 10.07 4.67 -7.53
N PRO A 182 8.95 4.09 -8.02
CA PRO A 182 7.73 4.86 -8.28
C PRO A 182 6.83 5.00 -7.04
N LEU A 183 7.34 4.68 -5.86
CA LEU A 183 6.67 4.74 -4.56
C LEU A 183 7.64 5.29 -3.52
N SER A 184 7.20 6.25 -2.71
CA SER A 184 8.01 6.69 -1.56
C SER A 184 8.00 5.61 -0.48
N ILE A 185 9.16 4.99 -0.23
CA ILE A 185 9.34 4.03 0.87
C ILE A 185 10.25 4.66 1.91
N HIS A 186 9.76 4.75 3.14
CA HIS A 186 10.50 5.21 4.31
C HIS A 186 10.82 4.01 5.19
N PHE A 187 11.98 4.05 5.85
CA PHE A 187 12.39 2.98 6.76
C PHE A 187 12.49 3.52 8.18
N GLU A 188 11.95 2.76 9.12
CA GLU A 188 12.13 2.98 10.55
C GLU A 188 12.80 1.77 11.18
N LYS A 189 13.82 2.03 12.00
CA LYS A 189 14.49 0.95 12.71
C LYS A 189 13.59 0.42 13.81
N ALA A 190 13.35 -0.88 13.79
CA ALA A 190 12.57 -1.57 14.82
C ALA A 190 13.21 -2.90 15.22
N GLU A 191 12.81 -3.42 16.36
CA GLU A 191 13.22 -4.73 16.86
C GLU A 191 11.98 -5.53 17.24
N GLY A 192 11.88 -6.75 16.74
CA GLY A 192 10.74 -7.64 17.01
C GLY A 192 10.94 -9.02 16.40
N PRO A 193 10.30 -10.05 16.98
CA PRO A 193 10.50 -11.44 16.54
C PRO A 193 9.99 -11.67 15.10
N ASP A 194 8.98 -10.92 14.67
CA ASP A 194 8.31 -11.16 13.39
C ASP A 194 8.75 -10.26 12.23
N LEU A 195 9.66 -9.32 12.46
CA LEU A 195 10.13 -8.42 11.40
C LEU A 195 10.83 -9.13 10.23
N GLN A 196 11.36 -10.33 10.44
CA GLN A 196 12.07 -11.11 9.44
C GLN A 196 11.46 -12.50 9.22
N VAL A 197 10.23 -12.76 9.69
CA VAL A 197 9.53 -14.00 9.36
C VAL A 197 9.05 -13.98 7.91
N SER A 198 8.83 -15.16 7.33
CA SER A 198 8.26 -15.28 6.00
C SER A 198 6.91 -14.56 5.91
N SER A 199 6.63 -13.91 4.77
CA SER A 199 5.40 -13.13 4.55
C SER A 199 4.12 -13.94 4.68
N ASP A 200 4.19 -15.26 4.52
CA ASP A 200 3.06 -16.18 4.62
C ASP A 200 2.72 -16.63 6.05
N GLN A 201 3.42 -16.16 7.09
CA GLN A 201 3.25 -16.61 8.47
C GLN A 201 2.42 -15.66 9.35
N THR A 202 2.35 -14.39 8.99
CA THR A 202 1.69 -13.36 9.80
C THR A 202 0.75 -12.49 8.98
N TRP A 203 -0.27 -11.90 9.64
CA TRP A 203 -1.14 -10.90 9.00
C TRP A 203 -0.44 -9.55 8.96
N ASP A 204 0.22 -9.29 7.84
CA ASP A 204 1.05 -8.11 7.60
C ASP A 204 1.14 -7.82 6.10
N LEU A 205 1.94 -6.82 5.73
CA LEU A 205 2.31 -6.59 4.33
C LEU A 205 3.06 -7.79 3.78
N GLU A 206 2.53 -8.37 2.72
CA GLU A 206 3.07 -9.56 2.07
C GLU A 206 3.83 -9.22 0.81
N VAL A 207 3.22 -8.46 -0.10
CA VAL A 207 3.76 -8.18 -1.43
C VAL A 207 3.69 -6.70 -1.76
N LEU A 208 4.71 -6.21 -2.44
CA LEU A 208 4.70 -4.96 -3.20
C LEU A 208 4.77 -5.32 -4.68
N GLU A 209 3.69 -5.09 -5.43
CA GLU A 209 3.66 -5.34 -6.86
C GLU A 209 3.94 -4.07 -7.66
N PHE A 210 4.84 -4.19 -8.62
CA PHE A 210 5.19 -3.15 -9.58
C PHE A 210 4.99 -3.66 -11.00
N LYS A 211 4.40 -2.83 -11.85
CA LYS A 211 4.31 -3.08 -13.28
C LYS A 211 5.57 -2.57 -13.98
N VAL A 212 6.03 -3.35 -14.96
CA VAL A 212 7.06 -2.93 -15.90
C VAL A 212 6.49 -2.86 -17.32
N ALA A 213 7.17 -2.11 -18.19
CA ALA A 213 6.78 -2.07 -19.61
C ALA A 213 6.87 -3.47 -20.23
N GLU A 214 6.00 -3.76 -21.20
CA GLU A 214 5.95 -5.08 -21.88
C GLU A 214 7.29 -5.50 -22.52
N ASP A 215 8.07 -4.52 -22.98
CA ASP A 215 9.39 -4.71 -23.59
C ASP A 215 10.54 -4.67 -22.57
N TYR A 216 10.27 -4.48 -21.29
CA TYR A 216 11.29 -4.49 -20.26
C TYR A 216 11.94 -5.88 -20.12
N ASP A 217 13.27 -5.91 -20.07
CA ASP A 217 14.02 -7.18 -20.02
C ASP A 217 14.19 -7.68 -18.57
N LEU A 218 13.14 -8.38 -18.07
CA LEU A 218 13.19 -9.03 -16.75
C LEU A 218 14.26 -10.11 -16.65
N ALA A 219 14.66 -10.75 -17.77
CA ALA A 219 15.70 -11.76 -17.75
C ALA A 219 17.09 -11.12 -17.51
N ALA A 220 17.36 -9.98 -18.16
CA ALA A 220 18.59 -9.23 -17.91
C ALA A 220 18.66 -8.71 -16.47
N LEU A 221 17.53 -8.26 -15.90
CA LEU A 221 17.47 -7.86 -14.51
C LEU A 221 17.72 -9.04 -13.56
N HIS A 222 17.10 -10.20 -13.82
CA HIS A 222 17.33 -11.42 -13.05
C HIS A 222 18.81 -11.81 -13.04
N GLU A 223 19.49 -11.82 -14.21
CA GLU A 223 20.92 -12.09 -14.29
C GLU A 223 21.79 -11.05 -13.52
N LYS A 224 21.38 -9.79 -13.52
CA LYS A 224 22.07 -8.73 -12.73
C LYS A 224 21.94 -9.03 -11.25
N LEU A 225 20.73 -9.28 -10.75
CA LEU A 225 20.45 -9.57 -9.35
C LEU A 225 21.19 -10.83 -8.86
N ASP A 226 21.25 -11.87 -9.66
CA ASP A 226 22.00 -13.08 -9.32
C ASP A 226 23.50 -12.81 -9.17
N LYS A 227 24.10 -11.96 -10.02
CA LYS A 227 25.51 -11.53 -9.90
C LYS A 227 25.75 -10.72 -8.62
N GLU A 228 24.76 -9.98 -8.17
CA GLU A 228 24.77 -9.19 -6.93
C GLU A 228 24.34 -10.00 -5.70
N GLN A 229 24.13 -11.32 -5.86
CA GLN A 229 23.74 -12.28 -4.82
C GLN A 229 22.35 -12.04 -4.22
N PHE A 230 21.45 -11.38 -4.94
CA PHE A 230 20.04 -11.34 -4.61
C PHE A 230 19.34 -12.56 -5.20
N SER A 231 18.69 -13.35 -4.35
CA SER A 231 17.87 -14.47 -4.80
C SER A 231 16.61 -13.94 -5.44
N SER A 232 16.35 -14.31 -6.69
CA SER A 232 15.13 -13.95 -7.39
C SER A 232 14.59 -15.14 -8.21
N TYR A 233 13.30 -15.10 -8.50
CA TYR A 233 12.61 -16.10 -9.32
C TYR A 233 12.04 -15.43 -10.57
N LEU A 234 12.46 -15.88 -11.74
CA LEU A 234 11.87 -15.48 -13.01
C LEU A 234 10.92 -16.58 -13.48
N ASP A 235 9.68 -16.24 -13.79
CA ASP A 235 8.72 -17.20 -14.31
C ASP A 235 9.12 -17.68 -15.73
N PRO A 236 8.69 -18.90 -16.16
CA PRO A 236 9.08 -19.45 -17.46
C PRO A 236 8.66 -18.61 -18.67
N LYS A 237 7.69 -17.71 -18.51
CA LYS A 237 7.20 -16.83 -19.59
C LYS A 237 7.97 -15.50 -19.62
N GLY A 238 8.78 -15.21 -18.60
CA GLY A 238 9.46 -13.92 -18.45
C GLY A 238 8.51 -12.76 -18.17
N SER A 239 7.35 -13.04 -17.56
CA SER A 239 6.31 -12.07 -17.27
C SER A 239 6.25 -11.65 -15.79
N LEU A 240 6.91 -12.41 -14.93
CA LEU A 240 7.01 -12.14 -13.48
C LEU A 240 8.44 -12.38 -13.02
N LEU A 241 9.03 -11.40 -12.35
CA LEU A 241 10.23 -11.54 -11.54
C LEU A 241 9.86 -11.27 -10.09
N ALA A 242 10.05 -12.27 -9.22
CA ALA A 242 9.76 -12.19 -7.80
C ALA A 242 11.05 -12.31 -6.98
N LEU A 243 11.18 -11.49 -5.94
CA LEU A 243 12.26 -11.52 -4.97
C LEU A 243 11.74 -11.07 -3.60
N THR A 244 12.54 -11.25 -2.56
CA THR A 244 12.19 -10.82 -1.20
C THR A 244 13.19 -9.81 -0.69
N ASP A 245 12.71 -8.80 0.03
CA ASP A 245 13.57 -7.84 0.72
C ASP A 245 14.15 -8.42 2.03
N MET A 246 14.89 -7.61 2.77
CA MET A 246 15.53 -8.01 4.03
C MET A 246 14.54 -8.32 5.17
N SER A 247 13.29 -7.92 5.02
CA SER A 247 12.18 -8.20 5.94
C SER A 247 11.29 -9.35 5.47
N ASN A 248 11.67 -10.04 4.40
CA ASN A 248 10.85 -11.04 3.70
C ASN A 248 9.50 -10.49 3.21
N ILE A 249 9.45 -9.21 2.81
CA ILE A 249 8.37 -8.69 1.98
C ILE A 249 8.68 -9.10 0.54
N GLU A 250 7.71 -9.68 -0.15
CA GLU A 250 7.90 -10.03 -1.55
C GLU A 250 7.79 -8.79 -2.43
N VAL A 251 8.66 -8.68 -3.42
CA VAL A 251 8.61 -7.64 -4.45
C VAL A 251 8.41 -8.33 -5.79
N TRP A 252 7.30 -8.03 -6.43
CA TRP A 252 6.94 -8.58 -7.72
C TRP A 252 7.04 -7.54 -8.81
N LEU A 253 7.78 -7.85 -9.87
CA LEU A 253 7.84 -7.08 -11.10
C LEU A 253 7.07 -7.84 -12.17
N THR A 254 5.95 -7.27 -12.64
CA THR A 254 5.01 -7.96 -13.56
C THR A 254 4.80 -7.13 -14.83
N LYS A 255 4.64 -7.80 -15.97
CA LYS A 255 4.28 -7.18 -17.26
C LYS A 255 2.77 -7.01 -17.40
#